data_6d65e5ff960a10d75288680af9f9e46c
#
_entry.id   6d65e5ff960a10d75288680af9f9e46c
#
_cell.length_a   1.000
_cell.length_b   1.000
_cell.length_c   1.000
_cell.angle_alpha   90.00
_cell.angle_beta   90.00
_cell.angle_gamma   90.00
#
_symmetry.space_group_name_H-M   'P 1'
#
loop_
_entity.id
_entity.type
_entity.pdbx_description
1 polymer ?
#
loop_
_entity_poly.entity_id
_entity_poly.type
_entity_poly.pdbx_seq_one_letter_code
_entity_poly.pdbx_strand_id
1 'polypeptide(L)'
;DSIAVSYEADRYNTIPTASPPFAPTDCLGSELSTVSVTFPSGSATTATYAVSDNRFYIGTSTAIVSPSLYCKGIGNVNPQPLVENVEDMQFTYGTVSSTNTSTTATVAGYLPADEVVTDTNLALLPIEQRWGKVLSVRICVLVRSENPVAPDADSARYDDCQGGRDVAAPDLRLRRAYSTTVVLRNRRS
;
A
#
# COMPACT_ATOMS: atom_id res chain seq x y z
N ASP A 1 -7.39 4.48 -5.28
CA ASP A 1 -5.96 4.72 -5.00
C ASP A 1 -5.07 3.60 -5.54
N SER A 2 -3.77 3.85 -5.55
CA SER A 2 -2.72 2.85 -5.79
C SER A 2 -1.52 3.14 -4.89
N ILE A 3 -0.75 2.09 -4.55
CA ILE A 3 0.48 2.25 -3.78
C ILE A 3 1.63 1.50 -4.44
N ALA A 4 2.82 2.11 -4.44
CA ALA A 4 4.07 1.43 -4.76
C ALA A 4 4.88 1.26 -3.47
N VAL A 5 5.42 0.06 -3.28
CA VAL A 5 6.26 -0.28 -2.13
C VAL A 5 7.58 -0.80 -2.66
N SER A 6 8.67 -0.09 -2.30
CA SER A 6 10.03 -0.46 -2.68
C SER A 6 10.87 -0.72 -1.43
N TYR A 7 11.59 -1.85 -1.41
CA TYR A 7 12.42 -2.25 -0.27
C TYR A 7 13.55 -3.19 -0.69
N GLU A 8 14.60 -3.23 0.12
CA GLU A 8 15.63 -4.27 -0.02
C GLU A 8 15.03 -5.63 0.32
N ALA A 9 15.11 -6.54 -0.66
CA ALA A 9 14.48 -7.84 -0.61
C ALA A 9 15.49 -8.94 -0.30
N ASP A 10 15.13 -9.83 0.60
CA ASP A 10 15.87 -11.03 0.90
C ASP A 10 14.94 -12.25 1.07
N ARG A 11 15.50 -13.40 1.30
CA ARG A 11 14.73 -14.65 1.49
C ARG A 11 13.90 -14.70 2.79
N TYR A 12 14.02 -13.72 3.68
CA TYR A 12 13.31 -13.68 4.96
C TYR A 12 12.17 -12.67 4.95
N ASN A 13 12.21 -11.68 4.06
CA ASN A 13 11.16 -10.66 3.93
C ASN A 13 10.34 -10.77 2.64
N THR A 14 10.64 -11.76 1.80
CA THR A 14 9.85 -12.16 0.63
C THR A 14 9.50 -13.65 0.70
N ILE A 15 8.62 -14.14 -0.18
CA ILE A 15 8.44 -15.57 -0.41
C ILE A 15 9.57 -16.00 -1.36
N PRO A 16 10.58 -16.75 -0.91
CA PRO A 16 11.71 -17.09 -1.77
C PRO A 16 11.31 -18.11 -2.85
N THR A 17 12.12 -18.21 -3.89
CA THR A 17 11.97 -19.28 -4.90
C THR A 17 12.03 -20.67 -4.24
N ALA A 18 11.30 -21.63 -4.82
CA ALA A 18 11.19 -22.98 -4.24
C ALA A 18 12.50 -23.79 -4.27
N SER A 19 13.47 -23.41 -5.10
CA SER A 19 14.75 -24.11 -5.26
C SER A 19 15.93 -23.24 -4.86
N PRO A 20 17.03 -23.83 -4.38
CA PRO A 20 18.26 -23.08 -4.11
C PRO A 20 18.72 -22.29 -5.34
N PRO A 21 19.22 -21.07 -5.15
CA PRO A 21 19.68 -20.45 -3.90
C PRO A 21 18.59 -19.81 -3.03
N PHE A 22 17.30 -20.09 -3.23
CA PHE A 22 16.18 -19.46 -2.52
C PHE A 22 16.19 -17.95 -2.69
N ALA A 23 16.22 -17.50 -3.93
CA ALA A 23 16.30 -16.09 -4.30
C ALA A 23 15.03 -15.33 -3.84
N PRO A 24 15.16 -14.04 -3.45
CA PRO A 24 14.01 -13.22 -3.12
C PRO A 24 13.13 -13.00 -4.34
N THR A 25 11.82 -12.81 -4.12
CA THR A 25 10.84 -12.62 -5.19
C THR A 25 10.03 -11.34 -4.99
N ASP A 26 9.38 -10.89 -6.07
CA ASP A 26 8.37 -9.84 -6.03
C ASP A 26 7.01 -10.36 -5.51
N CYS A 27 5.98 -9.50 -5.52
CA CYS A 27 4.61 -9.85 -5.08
C CYS A 27 3.94 -10.96 -5.91
N LEU A 28 4.48 -11.30 -7.06
CA LEU A 28 3.97 -12.35 -7.96
C LEU A 28 4.82 -13.63 -7.92
N GLY A 29 5.83 -13.69 -7.04
CA GLY A 29 6.73 -14.81 -6.92
C GLY A 29 7.81 -14.87 -8.02
N SER A 30 7.99 -13.79 -8.79
CA SER A 30 9.05 -13.70 -9.80
C SER A 30 10.39 -13.39 -9.13
N GLU A 31 11.43 -14.14 -9.49
CA GLU A 31 12.77 -13.93 -8.96
C GLU A 31 13.30 -12.52 -9.25
N LEU A 32 13.93 -11.93 -8.27
CA LEU A 32 14.51 -10.59 -8.35
C LEU A 32 16.00 -10.66 -8.73
N SER A 33 16.38 -9.83 -9.69
CA SER A 33 17.78 -9.63 -10.03
C SER A 33 18.50 -8.85 -8.94
N THR A 34 19.76 -9.20 -8.69
CA THR A 34 20.61 -8.46 -7.75
C THR A 34 21.22 -7.23 -8.41
N VAL A 35 21.37 -6.17 -7.62
CA VAL A 35 22.07 -4.93 -7.97
C VAL A 35 23.34 -4.85 -7.14
N SER A 36 24.46 -4.51 -7.77
CA SER A 36 25.74 -4.32 -7.08
C SER A 36 26.10 -2.83 -7.04
N VAL A 37 26.37 -2.33 -5.85
CA VAL A 37 26.82 -0.95 -5.62
C VAL A 37 28.22 -0.96 -5.02
N THR A 38 29.16 -0.27 -5.69
CA THR A 38 30.51 -0.09 -5.18
C THR A 38 30.61 1.25 -4.46
N PHE A 39 30.99 1.23 -3.20
CA PHE A 39 31.16 2.44 -2.40
C PHE A 39 32.56 3.02 -2.61
N PRO A 40 32.69 4.33 -2.92
CA PRO A 40 33.97 4.98 -3.17
C PRO A 40 34.70 5.35 -1.86
N SER A 41 34.94 4.40 -0.99
CA SER A 41 35.76 4.62 0.19
C SER A 41 36.98 3.68 0.15
N GLY A 42 38.19 4.18 0.24
CA GLY A 42 39.54 3.60 0.29
C GLY A 42 39.78 2.08 0.22
N SER A 43 38.82 1.27 0.47
CA SER A 43 38.64 -0.15 0.08
C SER A 43 37.39 -0.21 -0.75
N ALA A 44 37.49 -0.55 -2.03
CA ALA A 44 36.32 -0.76 -2.90
C ALA A 44 35.45 -1.90 -2.36
N THR A 45 34.53 -1.56 -1.48
CA THR A 45 33.54 -2.52 -0.94
C THR A 45 32.34 -2.53 -1.86
N THR A 46 32.04 -3.68 -2.44
CA THR A 46 30.83 -3.90 -3.25
C THR A 46 29.80 -4.58 -2.40
N ALA A 47 28.63 -3.95 -2.25
CA ALA A 47 27.44 -4.61 -1.69
C ALA A 47 26.52 -5.07 -2.82
N THR A 48 26.02 -6.28 -2.72
CA THR A 48 25.04 -6.86 -3.66
C THR A 48 23.74 -7.10 -2.92
N TYR A 49 22.64 -6.55 -3.44
CA TYR A 49 21.30 -6.69 -2.86
C TYR A 49 20.24 -6.78 -3.95
N ALA A 50 19.08 -7.29 -3.62
CA ALA A 50 17.91 -7.27 -4.48
C ALA A 50 16.95 -6.18 -4.00
N VAL A 51 16.25 -5.55 -4.95
CA VAL A 51 15.20 -4.57 -4.66
C VAL A 51 13.88 -5.11 -5.17
N SER A 52 12.88 -5.18 -4.30
CA SER A 52 11.51 -5.45 -4.68
C SER A 52 10.80 -4.11 -4.87
N ASP A 53 10.19 -3.91 -6.02
CA ASP A 53 9.31 -2.78 -6.33
C ASP A 53 7.96 -3.36 -6.77
N ASN A 54 6.97 -3.22 -5.90
CA ASN A 54 5.64 -3.78 -6.09
C ASN A 54 4.61 -2.65 -6.13
N ARG A 55 3.75 -2.67 -7.14
CA ARG A 55 2.64 -1.72 -7.25
C ARG A 55 1.31 -2.46 -7.10
N PHE A 56 0.49 -1.98 -6.17
CA PHE A 56 -0.85 -2.50 -5.88
C PHE A 56 -1.92 -1.50 -6.31
N TYR A 57 -2.98 -1.97 -6.95
CA TYR A 57 -4.10 -1.14 -7.42
C TYR A 57 -5.35 -2.00 -7.67
N ILE A 58 -6.51 -1.34 -7.75
CA ILE A 58 -7.76 -2.00 -8.12
C ILE A 58 -7.94 -1.89 -9.64
N GLY A 59 -8.29 -3.00 -10.26
CA GLY A 59 -8.51 -3.07 -11.71
C GLY A 59 -9.46 -4.19 -12.10
N THR A 60 -9.69 -4.28 -13.41
CA THR A 60 -10.42 -5.37 -14.06
C THR A 60 -9.63 -5.85 -15.27
N SER A 61 -9.91 -7.04 -15.76
CA SER A 61 -9.37 -7.55 -17.02
C SER A 61 -10.48 -8.16 -17.88
N THR A 62 -10.17 -8.48 -19.13
CA THR A 62 -11.12 -9.18 -20.01
C THR A 62 -11.45 -10.60 -19.53
N ALA A 63 -10.54 -11.23 -18.80
CA ALA A 63 -10.73 -12.56 -18.22
C ALA A 63 -11.44 -12.50 -16.86
N ILE A 64 -11.19 -11.44 -16.08
CA ILE A 64 -11.75 -11.24 -14.75
C ILE A 64 -12.50 -9.91 -14.75
N VAL A 65 -13.81 -9.97 -14.92
CA VAL A 65 -14.70 -8.80 -15.00
C VAL A 65 -14.95 -8.19 -13.62
N SER A 66 -14.82 -9.00 -12.55
CA SER A 66 -14.96 -8.49 -11.19
C SER A 66 -13.79 -7.56 -10.83
N PRO A 67 -14.06 -6.43 -10.13
CA PRO A 67 -12.99 -5.59 -9.61
C PRO A 67 -12.11 -6.41 -8.68
N SER A 68 -10.81 -6.26 -8.84
CA SER A 68 -9.82 -7.10 -8.17
C SER A 68 -8.61 -6.28 -7.74
N LEU A 69 -7.99 -6.68 -6.64
CA LEU A 69 -6.70 -6.18 -6.24
C LEU A 69 -5.62 -6.82 -7.12
N TYR A 70 -4.93 -5.99 -7.88
CA TYR A 70 -3.80 -6.38 -8.72
C TYR A 70 -2.48 -6.06 -8.07
N CYS A 71 -1.48 -6.88 -8.35
CA CYS A 71 -0.09 -6.50 -8.16
C CYS A 71 0.66 -6.51 -9.49
N LYS A 72 1.57 -5.54 -9.65
CA LYS A 72 2.61 -5.52 -10.65
C LYS A 72 3.96 -5.49 -9.93
N GLY A 73 4.68 -6.60 -9.96
CA GLY A 73 6.05 -6.70 -9.47
C GLY A 73 7.07 -6.26 -10.52
N ILE A 74 8.29 -5.96 -10.07
CA ILE A 74 9.40 -5.57 -10.96
C ILE A 74 9.90 -6.77 -11.79
N GLY A 75 9.79 -7.99 -11.27
CA GLY A 75 10.21 -9.21 -11.96
C GLY A 75 9.27 -9.67 -13.08
N ASN A 76 8.08 -9.06 -13.20
CA ASN A 76 7.09 -9.42 -14.21
C ASN A 76 6.51 -8.19 -14.91
N VAL A 77 6.42 -8.24 -16.24
CA VAL A 77 5.87 -7.13 -17.05
C VAL A 77 4.35 -7.03 -16.95
N ASN A 78 3.65 -8.15 -16.69
CA ASN A 78 2.19 -8.20 -16.65
C ASN A 78 1.69 -8.24 -15.21
N PRO A 79 0.81 -7.29 -14.82
CA PRO A 79 0.16 -7.35 -13.52
C PRO A 79 -0.76 -8.58 -13.43
N GLN A 80 -0.89 -9.13 -12.22
CA GLN A 80 -1.79 -10.26 -11.95
C GLN A 80 -2.77 -9.90 -10.83
N PRO A 81 -4.01 -10.42 -10.89
CA PRO A 81 -4.95 -10.29 -9.79
C PRO A 81 -4.51 -11.16 -8.62
N LEU A 82 -4.55 -10.59 -7.41
CA LEU A 82 -4.26 -11.28 -6.16
C LEU A 82 -5.53 -11.69 -5.44
N VAL A 83 -6.53 -10.79 -5.41
CA VAL A 83 -7.80 -11.00 -4.71
C VAL A 83 -8.92 -10.41 -5.54
N GLU A 84 -9.91 -11.23 -5.87
CA GLU A 84 -11.13 -10.80 -6.57
C GLU A 84 -12.13 -10.14 -5.63
N ASN A 85 -13.08 -9.41 -6.22
CA ASN A 85 -14.16 -8.71 -5.51
C ASN A 85 -13.69 -7.64 -4.53
N VAL A 86 -12.56 -7.03 -4.80
CA VAL A 86 -12.08 -5.82 -4.13
C VAL A 86 -12.46 -4.62 -4.98
N GLU A 87 -13.42 -3.80 -4.51
CA GLU A 87 -13.97 -2.68 -5.27
C GLU A 87 -13.18 -1.37 -5.08
N ASP A 88 -12.62 -1.16 -3.90
CA ASP A 88 -11.91 0.07 -3.58
C ASP A 88 -10.76 -0.18 -2.61
N MET A 89 -9.77 0.70 -2.67
CA MET A 89 -8.62 0.72 -1.77
C MET A 89 -8.21 2.18 -1.55
N GLN A 90 -8.20 2.62 -0.27
CA GLN A 90 -7.86 3.98 0.12
C GLN A 90 -6.70 3.99 1.10
N PHE A 91 -5.84 5.00 0.95
CA PHE A 91 -4.70 5.24 1.82
C PHE A 91 -4.84 6.59 2.49
N THR A 92 -4.69 6.61 3.83
CA THR A 92 -4.54 7.84 4.58
C THR A 92 -3.26 7.80 5.41
N TYR A 93 -2.60 8.95 5.50
CA TYR A 93 -1.26 9.10 6.04
C TYR A 93 -1.34 9.77 7.39
N GLY A 94 -0.88 9.08 8.43
CA GLY A 94 -0.81 9.62 9.79
C GLY A 94 0.37 10.56 9.93
N THR A 95 0.08 11.86 9.98
CA THR A 95 1.07 12.93 10.06
C THR A 95 1.22 13.46 11.48
N VAL A 96 2.41 13.96 11.81
CA VAL A 96 2.66 14.72 13.03
C VAL A 96 2.66 16.22 12.72
N SER A 97 2.36 17.05 13.72
CA SER A 97 2.46 18.50 13.58
C SER A 97 3.89 18.92 13.22
N SER A 98 4.03 19.94 12.36
CA SER A 98 5.33 20.51 11.98
C SER A 98 6.10 21.07 13.18
N THR A 99 5.40 21.47 14.23
CA THR A 99 5.98 22.03 15.46
C THR A 99 6.39 20.97 16.48
N ASN A 100 6.09 19.69 16.21
CA ASN A 100 6.44 18.62 17.15
C ASN A 100 7.93 18.28 17.06
N THR A 101 8.69 18.74 18.05
CA THR A 101 10.10 18.42 18.25
C THR A 101 10.32 17.31 19.29
N SER A 102 9.24 16.72 19.80
CA SER A 102 9.31 15.67 20.82
C SER A 102 9.87 14.37 20.25
N THR A 103 10.67 13.67 21.03
CA THR A 103 11.17 12.33 20.74
C THR A 103 10.05 11.28 20.71
N THR A 104 8.88 11.61 21.26
CA THR A 104 7.65 10.79 21.19
C THR A 104 6.65 11.47 20.27
N ALA A 105 6.89 11.38 18.96
CA ALA A 105 5.96 11.91 17.98
C ALA A 105 4.66 11.09 17.95
N THR A 106 3.53 11.77 18.18
CA THR A 106 2.19 11.20 18.05
C THR A 106 1.53 11.66 16.76
N VAL A 107 0.75 10.79 16.15
CA VAL A 107 -0.05 11.14 14.98
C VAL A 107 -1.10 12.16 15.35
N ALA A 108 -1.11 13.32 14.69
CA ALA A 108 -2.08 14.38 14.91
C ALA A 108 -3.39 14.13 14.13
N GLY A 109 -3.31 13.48 12.98
CA GLY A 109 -4.45 13.16 12.14
C GLY A 109 -4.06 12.26 10.97
N TYR A 110 -5.07 11.77 10.25
CA TYR A 110 -4.90 10.99 9.02
C TYR A 110 -5.42 11.80 7.85
N LEU A 111 -4.59 12.00 6.84
CA LEU A 111 -4.85 12.82 5.66
C LEU A 111 -4.71 11.97 4.39
N PRO A 112 -5.52 12.19 3.35
CA PRO A 112 -5.24 11.65 2.02
C PRO A 112 -3.97 12.28 1.42
N ALA A 113 -3.44 11.71 0.37
CA ALA A 113 -2.13 12.10 -0.19
C ALA A 113 -2.06 13.57 -0.65
N ASP A 114 -3.11 14.07 -1.26
CA ASP A 114 -3.25 15.45 -1.71
C ASP A 114 -3.31 16.44 -0.53
N GLU A 115 -3.96 16.08 0.55
CA GLU A 115 -4.01 16.89 1.76
C GLU A 115 -2.68 16.93 2.51
N VAL A 116 -1.86 15.86 2.49
CA VAL A 116 -0.49 15.91 3.05
C VAL A 116 0.33 17.01 2.39
N VAL A 117 0.12 17.21 1.08
CA VAL A 117 0.82 18.24 0.31
C VAL A 117 0.28 19.65 0.59
N THR A 118 -0.98 19.78 0.92
CA THR A 118 -1.67 21.08 1.12
C THR A 118 -1.95 21.43 2.57
N ASP A 119 -1.68 20.53 3.53
CA ASP A 119 -1.96 20.71 4.96
C ASP A 119 -1.31 21.99 5.49
N THR A 120 -2.15 22.85 6.08
CA THR A 120 -1.73 24.12 6.69
C THR A 120 -0.81 23.92 7.90
N ASN A 121 -0.94 22.82 8.64
CA ASN A 121 -0.05 22.47 9.76
C ASN A 121 1.35 22.09 9.28
N LEU A 122 1.49 21.66 8.04
CA LEU A 122 2.76 21.33 7.40
C LEU A 122 3.24 22.43 6.45
N ALA A 123 2.49 23.55 6.31
CA ALA A 123 2.74 24.60 5.33
C ALA A 123 4.11 25.29 5.47
N LEU A 124 4.70 25.29 6.67
CA LEU A 124 6.03 25.84 6.94
C LEU A 124 7.16 24.95 6.42
N LEU A 125 6.86 23.73 6.00
CA LEU A 125 7.83 22.77 5.49
C LEU A 125 7.79 22.73 3.95
N PRO A 126 8.93 22.62 3.27
CA PRO A 126 8.97 22.23 1.87
C PRO A 126 8.24 20.91 1.62
N ILE A 127 7.67 20.73 0.43
CA ILE A 127 6.81 19.57 0.08
C ILE A 127 7.52 18.24 0.38
N GLU A 128 8.81 18.15 0.04
CA GLU A 128 9.60 16.93 0.26
C GLU A 128 9.72 16.58 1.75
N GLN A 129 9.75 17.60 2.63
CA GLN A 129 9.84 17.40 4.07
C GLN A 129 8.49 17.06 4.71
N ARG A 130 7.36 17.42 4.08
CA ARG A 130 6.02 17.07 4.57
C ARG A 130 5.82 15.58 4.62
N TRP A 131 6.23 14.87 3.59
CA TRP A 131 6.22 13.41 3.57
C TRP A 131 7.14 12.78 4.63
N GLY A 132 8.18 13.49 5.05
CA GLY A 132 9.01 13.11 6.20
C GLY A 132 8.27 13.10 7.55
N LYS A 133 7.11 13.77 7.63
CA LYS A 133 6.26 13.82 8.83
C LYS A 133 5.21 12.70 8.90
N VAL A 134 5.16 11.82 7.91
CA VAL A 134 4.29 10.65 7.93
C VAL A 134 4.91 9.55 8.78
N LEU A 135 4.22 9.14 9.84
CA LEU A 135 4.64 8.08 10.76
C LEU A 135 3.92 6.76 10.54
N SER A 136 2.72 6.82 9.98
CA SER A 136 1.90 5.63 9.75
C SER A 136 1.05 5.79 8.49
N VAL A 137 0.67 4.64 7.93
CA VAL A 137 -0.27 4.57 6.81
C VAL A 137 -1.47 3.74 7.26
N ARG A 138 -2.66 4.29 7.11
CA ARG A 138 -3.90 3.53 7.26
C ARG A 138 -4.34 3.08 5.88
N ILE A 139 -4.62 1.80 5.76
CA ILE A 139 -5.09 1.16 4.54
C ILE A 139 -6.53 0.74 4.77
N CYS A 140 -7.44 1.14 3.90
CA CYS A 140 -8.81 0.66 3.87
C CYS A 140 -9.06 -0.06 2.55
N VAL A 141 -9.71 -1.22 2.62
CA VAL A 141 -10.07 -2.04 1.46
C VAL A 141 -11.56 -2.35 1.53
N LEU A 142 -12.30 -2.04 0.45
CA LEU A 142 -13.71 -2.37 0.32
C LEU A 142 -13.85 -3.66 -0.50
N VAL A 143 -14.41 -4.67 0.11
CA VAL A 143 -14.70 -5.96 -0.54
C VAL A 143 -16.20 -6.17 -0.68
N ARG A 144 -16.60 -6.92 -1.69
CA ARG A 144 -18.00 -7.29 -1.92
C ARG A 144 -18.20 -8.81 -2.02
N SER A 145 -19.42 -9.25 -1.87
CA SER A 145 -19.78 -10.64 -2.20
C SER A 145 -19.71 -10.87 -3.70
N GLU A 146 -19.34 -12.08 -4.11
CA GLU A 146 -19.31 -12.49 -5.52
C GLU A 146 -20.68 -12.41 -6.18
N ASN A 147 -21.73 -12.81 -5.46
CA ASN A 147 -23.10 -12.83 -5.92
C ASN A 147 -23.99 -11.86 -5.12
N PRO A 148 -25.11 -11.37 -5.70
CA PRO A 148 -26.15 -10.69 -4.96
C PRO A 148 -26.77 -11.65 -3.93
N VAL A 149 -26.59 -11.33 -2.64
CA VAL A 149 -27.03 -12.18 -1.51
C VAL A 149 -27.88 -11.44 -0.49
N ALA A 150 -27.99 -10.11 -0.58
CA ALA A 150 -28.86 -9.33 0.27
C ALA A 150 -30.33 -9.55 -0.17
N PRO A 151 -31.26 -9.70 0.78
CA PRO A 151 -32.66 -9.91 0.47
C PRO A 151 -33.34 -8.66 -0.13
N ASP A 152 -32.82 -7.47 0.19
CA ASP A 152 -33.31 -6.18 -0.25
C ASP A 152 -32.21 -5.12 -0.21
N ALA A 153 -32.52 -3.93 -0.74
CA ALA A 153 -31.59 -2.82 -0.82
C ALA A 153 -31.18 -2.25 0.55
N ASP A 154 -32.08 -2.29 1.53
CA ASP A 154 -31.80 -1.77 2.87
C ASP A 154 -30.81 -2.68 3.61
N SER A 155 -30.89 -3.97 3.37
CA SER A 155 -29.94 -4.96 3.90
C SER A 155 -28.57 -4.93 3.23
N ALA A 156 -28.45 -4.28 2.05
CA ALA A 156 -27.21 -4.16 1.29
C ALA A 156 -26.43 -2.87 1.57
N ARG A 157 -26.84 -2.07 2.57
CA ARG A 157 -26.14 -0.82 2.93
C ARG A 157 -24.82 -1.12 3.62
N TYR A 158 -23.83 -0.22 3.46
CA TYR A 158 -22.46 -0.43 3.94
C TYR A 158 -21.76 0.89 4.32
N ASP A 159 -20.70 0.79 5.08
CA ASP A 159 -19.74 1.88 5.30
C ASP A 159 -18.60 1.76 4.28
N ASP A 160 -18.23 2.84 3.61
CA ASP A 160 -17.17 2.86 2.59
C ASP A 160 -15.79 3.24 3.16
N CYS A 161 -14.77 3.29 2.29
CA CYS A 161 -13.41 3.69 2.66
C CYS A 161 -13.17 5.20 2.62
N GLN A 162 -14.11 6.00 2.09
CA GLN A 162 -14.04 7.45 2.01
C GLN A 162 -14.72 8.14 3.22
N GLY A 163 -15.22 7.37 4.17
CA GLY A 163 -15.90 7.87 5.37
C GLY A 163 -17.41 7.98 5.23
N GLY A 164 -17.97 7.55 4.10
CA GLY A 164 -19.41 7.39 3.91
C GLY A 164 -19.97 6.34 4.85
N ARG A 165 -21.05 6.69 5.53
CA ARG A 165 -21.77 5.80 6.43
C ARG A 165 -23.10 5.43 5.85
N ASP A 166 -23.50 4.17 6.06
CA ASP A 166 -24.81 3.70 5.65
C ASP A 166 -25.12 3.99 4.15
N VAL A 167 -24.13 3.77 3.30
CA VAL A 167 -24.19 4.02 1.86
C VAL A 167 -25.10 2.98 1.20
N ALA A 168 -26.00 3.43 0.31
CA ALA A 168 -26.85 2.52 -0.45
C ALA A 168 -26.02 1.75 -1.48
N ALA A 169 -26.07 0.43 -1.46
CA ALA A 169 -25.43 -0.38 -2.48
C ALA A 169 -26.10 -0.21 -3.86
N PRO A 170 -25.35 -0.18 -4.96
CA PRO A 170 -25.92 -0.10 -6.31
C PRO A 170 -26.58 -1.41 -6.76
N ASP A 171 -26.36 -2.48 -6.02
CA ASP A 171 -26.85 -3.83 -6.27
C ASP A 171 -27.12 -4.55 -4.94
N LEU A 172 -27.57 -5.81 -4.99
CA LEU A 172 -27.82 -6.62 -3.81
C LEU A 172 -26.58 -7.40 -3.30
N ARG A 173 -25.36 -6.95 -3.62
CA ARG A 173 -24.14 -7.52 -3.07
C ARG A 173 -23.82 -6.90 -1.73
N LEU A 174 -23.46 -7.72 -0.78
CA LEU A 174 -22.95 -7.25 0.51
C LEU A 174 -21.54 -6.67 0.35
N ARG A 175 -21.29 -5.55 1.02
CA ARG A 175 -20.00 -4.86 1.04
C ARG A 175 -19.50 -4.67 2.44
N ARG A 176 -18.19 -4.75 2.59
CA ARG A 176 -17.56 -4.49 3.88
C ARG A 176 -16.20 -3.82 3.69
N ALA A 177 -16.00 -2.72 4.42
CA ALA A 177 -14.70 -2.08 4.52
C ALA A 177 -13.88 -2.72 5.65
N TYR A 178 -12.60 -3.00 5.34
CA TYR A 178 -11.60 -3.45 6.30
C TYR A 178 -10.48 -2.44 6.37
N SER A 179 -10.08 -2.05 7.57
CA SER A 179 -8.99 -1.09 7.76
C SER A 179 -7.90 -1.65 8.66
N THR A 180 -6.66 -1.32 8.32
CA THR A 180 -5.49 -1.58 9.14
C THR A 180 -4.55 -0.39 9.13
N THR A 181 -3.68 -0.30 10.15
CA THR A 181 -2.69 0.78 10.24
C THR A 181 -1.29 0.19 10.37
N VAL A 182 -0.39 0.64 9.51
CA VAL A 182 1.02 0.25 9.49
C VAL A 182 1.87 1.42 9.95
N VAL A 183 2.75 1.19 10.93
CA VAL A 183 3.70 2.19 11.42
C VAL A 183 5.00 2.12 10.62
N LEU A 184 5.48 3.25 10.12
CA LEU A 184 6.73 3.36 9.38
C LEU A 184 7.91 3.44 10.34
N ARG A 185 8.51 2.28 10.68
CA ARG A 185 9.56 2.17 11.71
C ARG A 185 10.81 2.99 11.39
N ASN A 186 11.16 3.16 10.12
CA ASN A 186 12.36 3.89 9.68
C ASN A 186 12.19 5.43 9.73
N ARG A 187 11.04 5.93 10.18
CA ARG A 187 10.73 7.36 10.30
C ARG A 187 10.78 7.89 11.74
N ARG A 188 11.23 7.06 12.68
CA ARG A 188 11.52 7.52 14.04
C ARG A 188 12.93 8.10 14.09
N SER A 189 13.02 9.38 13.98
CA SER A 189 14.20 10.17 14.33
C SER A 189 13.81 11.22 15.35
#